data_1746beea4b81880bed059aa7ec2311a1
#
_entry.id   1746beea4b81880bed059aa7ec2311a1
#
_cell.length_a   1.000
_cell.length_b   1.000
_cell.length_c   1.000
_cell.angle_alpha   90.00
_cell.angle_beta   90.00
_cell.angle_gamma   90.00
#
_symmetry.space_group_name_H-M   'P 1'
#
loop_
_entity.id
_entity.type
_entity.pdbx_description
1 polymer ?
#
loop_
_entity_poly.entity_id
_entity_poly.type
_entity_poly.pdbx_seq_one_letter_code
_entity_poly.pdbx_strand_id
1 'polypeptide(L)'
;MRRGLIGGGVLAVLWLVCGWLPYLLYSVGGSMATLSQLIPTPMSRGVFGSPVLWAAAVQVLMAVVLVAGFAVLSTTLSTGRAVFAAGWLAAVLVAFAIGAALDLGNFVTWAGAFGIRGAVGTMGAAPLTTLWAVWVGWIPALVFALPRRERASDPAPDSSPYSSSSPDPSSSSGRLGARAWTTLVALIALIVLPFVAAGGDNATQEQLREEQAAAQQQVDPDGAAAPDPSASGEPVPTAAPSDDPPDDGACTSANTTILAPAPDGATGHRGQSLSLVNVSEQPCVVDGYPDVAYGDQNGHLLDVVVEHGRSFMAEDPGASPLTLQPGESASAVIGWDANSVQGQLAARSLWIAVQPGEERLSWFTPLDIIPGATVHVTAWHAAAPPAG
;
A
#
# COMPACT_ATOMS: atom_id res chain seq x y z
N MET A 1 -15.47 -31.44 -12.23
CA MET A 1 -14.28 -30.60 -12.49
C MET A 1 -14.37 -29.73 -13.73
N ARG A 2 -14.74 -30.23 -14.92
CA ARG A 2 -14.77 -29.41 -16.15
C ARG A 2 -15.62 -28.13 -16.03
N ARG A 3 -16.81 -28.18 -15.40
CA ARG A 3 -17.64 -26.98 -15.13
C ARG A 3 -16.99 -26.02 -14.16
N GLY A 4 -16.33 -26.53 -13.13
CA GLY A 4 -15.58 -25.70 -12.18
C GLY A 4 -14.42 -24.96 -12.86
N LEU A 5 -13.69 -25.60 -13.77
CA LEU A 5 -12.64 -24.96 -14.57
C LEU A 5 -13.17 -23.88 -15.50
N ILE A 6 -14.34 -24.11 -16.14
CA ILE A 6 -14.99 -23.09 -16.99
C ILE A 6 -15.42 -21.90 -16.14
N GLY A 7 -16.10 -22.13 -15.01
CA GLY A 7 -16.49 -21.06 -14.09
C GLY A 7 -15.29 -20.30 -13.53
N GLY A 8 -14.22 -21.01 -13.16
CA GLY A 8 -12.96 -20.40 -12.73
C GLY A 8 -12.29 -19.58 -13.84
N GLY A 9 -12.33 -20.05 -15.09
CA GLY A 9 -11.86 -19.28 -16.25
C GLY A 9 -12.63 -17.98 -16.43
N VAL A 10 -13.96 -18.01 -16.30
CA VAL A 10 -14.80 -16.81 -16.34
C VAL A 10 -14.43 -15.87 -15.17
N LEU A 11 -14.22 -16.38 -13.96
CA LEU A 11 -13.80 -15.59 -12.82
C LEU A 11 -12.45 -14.90 -13.08
N ALA A 12 -11.47 -15.63 -13.65
CA ALA A 12 -10.16 -15.07 -13.98
C ALA A 12 -10.24 -13.99 -15.08
N VAL A 13 -11.06 -14.17 -16.10
CA VAL A 13 -11.30 -13.15 -17.12
C VAL A 13 -11.93 -11.89 -16.52
N LEU A 14 -12.95 -12.04 -15.67
CA LEU A 14 -13.58 -10.92 -14.98
C LEU A 14 -12.60 -10.19 -14.08
N TRP A 15 -11.73 -10.92 -13.38
CA TRP A 15 -10.65 -10.36 -12.57
C TRP A 15 -9.72 -9.47 -13.40
N LEU A 16 -9.24 -9.98 -14.53
CA LEU A 16 -8.37 -9.23 -15.43
C LEU A 16 -9.09 -8.01 -16.02
N VAL A 17 -10.31 -8.17 -16.51
CA VAL A 17 -11.08 -7.06 -17.08
C VAL A 17 -11.37 -5.98 -16.03
N CYS A 18 -11.89 -6.36 -14.85
CA CYS A 18 -12.19 -5.41 -13.80
C CYS A 18 -10.92 -4.79 -13.18
N GLY A 19 -9.77 -5.43 -13.28
CA GLY A 19 -8.49 -4.87 -12.86
C GLY A 19 -7.93 -3.88 -13.87
N TRP A 20 -7.80 -4.29 -15.13
CA TRP A 20 -7.14 -3.49 -16.18
C TRP A 20 -8.00 -2.36 -16.72
N LEU A 21 -9.31 -2.55 -16.86
CA LEU A 21 -10.20 -1.53 -17.44
C LEU A 21 -10.19 -0.22 -16.63
N PRO A 22 -10.31 -0.21 -15.29
CA PRO A 22 -10.21 1.02 -14.51
C PRO A 22 -8.84 1.69 -14.66
N TYR A 23 -7.76 0.92 -14.71
CA TYR A 23 -6.41 1.45 -14.92
C TYR A 23 -6.28 2.14 -16.28
N LEU A 24 -6.74 1.50 -17.36
CA LEU A 24 -6.71 2.07 -18.70
C LEU A 24 -7.59 3.33 -18.81
N LEU A 25 -8.78 3.33 -18.21
CA LEU A 25 -9.63 4.52 -18.18
C LEU A 25 -8.98 5.67 -17.39
N TYR A 26 -8.31 5.35 -16.30
CA TYR A 26 -7.57 6.35 -15.52
C TYR A 26 -6.40 6.94 -16.30
N SER A 27 -5.64 6.12 -17.05
CA SER A 27 -4.49 6.57 -17.84
C SER A 27 -4.87 7.49 -19.01
N VAL A 28 -6.10 7.40 -19.52
CA VAL A 28 -6.64 8.31 -20.56
C VAL A 28 -6.91 9.71 -20.00
N GLY A 29 -7.20 9.84 -18.70
CA GLY A 29 -7.47 11.11 -18.03
C GLY A 29 -8.86 11.70 -18.26
N GLY A 30 -9.09 12.92 -17.80
CA GLY A 30 -10.35 13.64 -17.99
C GLY A 30 -11.57 12.92 -17.38
N SER A 31 -12.70 12.95 -18.08
CA SER A 31 -13.94 12.28 -17.64
C SER A 31 -13.82 10.76 -17.55
N MET A 32 -12.87 10.15 -18.26
CA MET A 32 -12.62 8.71 -18.20
C MET A 32 -11.98 8.30 -16.85
N ALA A 33 -11.16 9.15 -16.27
CA ALA A 33 -10.62 8.94 -14.92
C ALA A 33 -11.72 8.90 -13.86
N THR A 34 -12.77 9.72 -14.00
CA THR A 34 -13.94 9.68 -13.11
C THR A 34 -14.74 8.39 -13.28
N LEU A 35 -14.93 7.94 -14.52
CA LEU A 35 -15.61 6.67 -14.81
C LEU A 35 -14.85 5.47 -14.23
N SER A 36 -13.52 5.54 -14.18
CA SER A 36 -12.72 4.46 -13.59
C SER A 36 -13.04 4.18 -12.12
N GLN A 37 -13.53 5.18 -11.39
CA GLN A 37 -13.89 5.05 -9.97
C GLN A 37 -15.22 4.31 -9.74
N LEU A 38 -16.06 4.23 -10.77
CA LEU A 38 -17.36 3.55 -10.70
C LEU A 38 -17.25 2.03 -10.92
N ILE A 39 -16.11 1.56 -11.42
CA ILE A 39 -15.89 0.15 -11.72
C ILE A 39 -15.24 -0.51 -10.51
N PRO A 40 -15.88 -1.49 -9.87
CA PRO A 40 -15.28 -2.22 -8.76
C PRO A 40 -14.04 -2.97 -9.26
N THR A 41 -12.88 -2.69 -8.69
CA THR A 41 -11.61 -3.35 -9.06
C THR A 41 -11.13 -4.27 -7.95
N PRO A 42 -10.64 -5.47 -8.28
CA PRO A 42 -10.03 -6.37 -7.31
C PRO A 42 -8.55 -6.07 -7.05
N MET A 43 -7.98 -5.09 -7.74
CA MET A 43 -6.55 -4.80 -7.73
C MET A 43 -6.28 -3.39 -7.25
N SER A 44 -5.25 -3.21 -6.42
CA SER A 44 -4.72 -1.89 -6.10
C SER A 44 -3.94 -1.32 -7.29
N ARG A 45 -3.89 0.00 -7.41
CA ARG A 45 -3.15 0.67 -8.50
C ARG A 45 -1.65 0.36 -8.49
N GLY A 46 -1.06 0.06 -7.34
CA GLY A 46 0.36 -0.27 -7.20
C GLY A 46 0.79 -1.51 -8.01
N VAL A 47 -0.12 -2.45 -8.26
CA VAL A 47 0.17 -3.65 -9.08
C VAL A 47 0.59 -3.30 -10.51
N PHE A 48 0.14 -2.16 -11.04
CA PHE A 48 0.45 -1.72 -12.41
C PHE A 48 1.75 -0.90 -12.52
N GLY A 49 2.32 -0.48 -11.39
CA GLY A 49 3.62 0.21 -11.34
C GLY A 49 4.82 -0.74 -11.35
N SER A 50 4.61 -2.04 -11.17
CA SER A 50 5.69 -3.03 -11.14
C SER A 50 6.26 -3.29 -12.54
N PRO A 51 7.56 -3.66 -12.67
CA PRO A 51 8.16 -4.07 -13.94
C PRO A 51 7.34 -5.17 -14.60
N VAL A 52 7.21 -5.11 -15.94
CA VAL A 52 6.27 -5.92 -16.73
C VAL A 52 6.34 -7.42 -16.43
N LEU A 53 7.55 -7.97 -16.22
CA LEU A 53 7.73 -9.40 -15.93
C LEU A 53 7.13 -9.79 -14.57
N TRP A 54 7.31 -8.96 -13.55
CA TRP A 54 6.75 -9.19 -12.22
C TRP A 54 5.23 -9.03 -12.22
N ALA A 55 4.73 -7.98 -12.87
CA ALA A 55 3.29 -7.77 -13.02
C ALA A 55 2.64 -8.97 -13.75
N ALA A 56 3.24 -9.46 -14.83
CA ALA A 56 2.75 -10.63 -15.55
C ALA A 56 2.77 -11.89 -14.68
N ALA A 57 3.86 -12.14 -13.94
CA ALA A 57 3.98 -13.31 -13.06
C ALA A 57 2.89 -13.30 -11.97
N VAL A 58 2.66 -12.16 -11.32
CA VAL A 58 1.59 -11.99 -10.31
C VAL A 58 0.22 -12.28 -10.93
N GLN A 59 -0.07 -11.72 -12.12
CA GLN A 59 -1.36 -11.94 -12.80
C GLN A 59 -1.58 -13.41 -13.19
N VAL A 60 -0.54 -14.09 -13.66
CA VAL A 60 -0.62 -15.52 -14.00
C VAL A 60 -0.88 -16.35 -12.74
N LEU A 61 -0.18 -16.08 -11.63
CA LEU A 61 -0.41 -16.77 -10.36
C LEU A 61 -1.84 -16.55 -9.85
N MET A 62 -2.32 -15.31 -9.87
CA MET A 62 -3.71 -14.99 -9.50
C MET A 62 -4.72 -15.75 -10.38
N ALA A 63 -4.51 -15.77 -11.70
CA ALA A 63 -5.38 -16.50 -12.61
C ALA A 63 -5.38 -18.02 -12.33
N VAL A 64 -4.21 -18.61 -12.03
CA VAL A 64 -4.10 -20.02 -11.64
C VAL A 64 -4.88 -20.30 -10.36
N VAL A 65 -4.72 -19.46 -9.32
CA VAL A 65 -5.45 -19.59 -8.05
C VAL A 65 -6.95 -19.46 -8.27
N LEU A 66 -7.40 -18.47 -9.07
CA LEU A 66 -8.81 -18.27 -9.39
C LEU A 66 -9.41 -19.48 -10.10
N VAL A 67 -8.75 -19.99 -11.14
CA VAL A 67 -9.25 -21.13 -11.93
C VAL A 67 -9.24 -22.43 -11.13
N ALA A 68 -8.12 -22.76 -10.52
CA ALA A 68 -7.96 -24.02 -9.80
C ALA A 68 -8.72 -24.01 -8.47
N GLY A 69 -8.62 -22.91 -7.70
CA GLY A 69 -9.30 -22.73 -6.43
C GLY A 69 -10.83 -22.75 -6.58
N PHE A 70 -11.34 -22.01 -7.58
CA PHE A 70 -12.79 -22.04 -7.88
C PHE A 70 -13.24 -23.45 -8.28
N ALA A 71 -12.49 -24.15 -9.14
CA ALA A 71 -12.83 -25.50 -9.58
C ALA A 71 -12.88 -26.50 -8.40
N VAL A 72 -11.94 -26.40 -7.47
CA VAL A 72 -11.90 -27.24 -6.26
C VAL A 72 -13.04 -26.89 -5.32
N LEU A 73 -13.15 -25.61 -4.92
CA LEU A 73 -14.16 -25.20 -3.92
C LEU A 73 -15.59 -25.35 -4.45
N SER A 74 -15.88 -24.97 -5.69
CA SER A 74 -17.22 -25.11 -6.25
C SER A 74 -17.68 -26.57 -6.30
N THR A 75 -16.75 -27.52 -6.57
CA THR A 75 -17.08 -28.95 -6.63
C THR A 75 -17.14 -29.59 -5.25
N THR A 76 -16.43 -29.09 -4.24
CA THR A 76 -16.47 -29.60 -2.85
C THR A 76 -17.70 -29.06 -2.10
N LEU A 77 -18.06 -27.78 -2.33
CA LEU A 77 -19.19 -27.12 -1.68
C LEU A 77 -20.55 -27.47 -2.34
N SER A 78 -20.55 -27.93 -3.58
CA SER A 78 -21.80 -28.25 -4.30
C SER A 78 -22.44 -29.51 -3.77
N THR A 79 -23.41 -29.36 -2.87
CA THR A 79 -24.24 -30.44 -2.35
C THR A 79 -25.72 -30.22 -2.75
N GLY A 80 -26.30 -31.15 -3.48
CA GLY A 80 -27.73 -31.12 -3.81
C GLY A 80 -28.16 -29.93 -4.66
N ARG A 81 -29.19 -29.18 -4.22
CA ARG A 81 -29.86 -28.12 -4.97
C ARG A 81 -29.15 -26.75 -4.92
N ALA A 82 -28.16 -26.57 -4.04
CA ALA A 82 -27.53 -25.30 -3.77
C ALA A 82 -26.29 -25.00 -4.68
N VAL A 83 -26.28 -25.50 -5.92
CA VAL A 83 -25.11 -25.40 -6.83
C VAL A 83 -24.72 -23.96 -7.12
N PHE A 84 -25.70 -23.06 -7.30
CA PHE A 84 -25.42 -21.63 -7.52
C PHE A 84 -24.75 -20.99 -6.30
N ALA A 85 -25.34 -21.17 -5.10
CA ALA A 85 -24.80 -20.61 -3.87
C ALA A 85 -23.39 -21.15 -3.55
N ALA A 86 -23.15 -22.45 -3.82
CA ALA A 86 -21.82 -23.06 -3.70
C ALA A 86 -20.81 -22.43 -4.66
N GLY A 87 -21.19 -22.17 -5.90
CA GLY A 87 -20.35 -21.47 -6.87
C GLY A 87 -20.04 -20.03 -6.46
N TRP A 88 -21.04 -19.28 -5.99
CA TRP A 88 -20.83 -17.91 -5.52
C TRP A 88 -19.92 -17.86 -4.29
N LEU A 89 -20.19 -18.69 -3.29
CA LEU A 89 -19.34 -18.81 -2.10
C LEU A 89 -17.91 -19.21 -2.47
N ALA A 90 -17.73 -20.11 -3.44
CA ALA A 90 -16.41 -20.49 -3.93
C ALA A 90 -15.65 -19.30 -4.54
N ALA A 91 -16.33 -18.45 -5.33
CA ALA A 91 -15.72 -17.23 -5.88
C ALA A 91 -15.27 -16.27 -4.78
N VAL A 92 -16.12 -16.04 -3.77
CA VAL A 92 -15.81 -15.16 -2.63
C VAL A 92 -14.62 -15.68 -1.82
N LEU A 93 -14.62 -17.00 -1.50
CA LEU A 93 -13.54 -17.61 -0.71
C LEU A 93 -12.19 -17.60 -1.45
N VAL A 94 -12.18 -17.84 -2.76
CA VAL A 94 -10.93 -17.78 -3.54
C VAL A 94 -10.39 -16.36 -3.61
N ALA A 95 -11.26 -15.37 -3.86
CA ALA A 95 -10.84 -13.96 -3.88
C ALA A 95 -10.34 -13.50 -2.50
N PHE A 96 -11.02 -13.89 -1.41
CA PHE A 96 -10.54 -13.65 -0.06
C PHE A 96 -9.15 -14.27 0.18
N ALA A 97 -8.95 -15.53 -0.24
CA ALA A 97 -7.67 -16.22 -0.06
C ALA A 97 -6.52 -15.51 -0.79
N ILE A 98 -6.75 -15.00 -2.01
CA ILE A 98 -5.78 -14.19 -2.75
C ILE A 98 -5.45 -12.91 -1.98
N GLY A 99 -6.46 -12.15 -1.58
CA GLY A 99 -6.25 -10.91 -0.84
C GLY A 99 -5.56 -11.14 0.51
N ALA A 100 -5.93 -12.18 1.25
CA ALA A 100 -5.30 -12.55 2.52
C ALA A 100 -3.83 -12.98 2.34
N ALA A 101 -3.49 -13.67 1.24
CA ALA A 101 -2.12 -14.04 0.94
C ALA A 101 -1.26 -12.78 0.64
N LEU A 102 -1.81 -11.81 -0.11
CA LEU A 102 -1.14 -10.54 -0.38
C LEU A 102 -0.98 -9.70 0.89
N ASP A 103 -2.03 -9.60 1.71
CA ASP A 103 -1.97 -8.90 3.00
C ASP A 103 -0.94 -9.52 3.95
N LEU A 104 -0.86 -10.85 3.99
CA LEU A 104 0.14 -11.55 4.80
C LEU A 104 1.56 -11.27 4.28
N GLY A 105 1.76 -11.25 2.96
CA GLY A 105 3.03 -10.88 2.34
C GLY A 105 3.45 -9.46 2.71
N ASN A 106 2.54 -8.50 2.56
CA ASN A 106 2.75 -7.11 2.95
C ASN A 106 3.07 -7.00 4.45
N PHE A 107 2.28 -7.65 5.30
CA PHE A 107 2.51 -7.64 6.74
C PHE A 107 3.92 -8.12 7.10
N VAL A 108 4.38 -9.25 6.54
CA VAL A 108 5.71 -9.79 6.83
C VAL A 108 6.82 -8.83 6.35
N THR A 109 6.65 -8.24 5.17
CA THR A 109 7.62 -7.29 4.60
C THR A 109 7.74 -6.02 5.44
N TRP A 110 6.60 -5.43 5.86
CA TRP A 110 6.58 -4.15 6.54
C TRP A 110 6.73 -4.24 8.05
N ALA A 111 6.43 -5.40 8.66
CA ALA A 111 6.61 -5.59 10.10
C ALA A 111 8.07 -5.44 10.56
N GLY A 112 9.02 -5.83 9.70
CA GLY A 112 10.45 -5.66 9.97
C GLY A 112 10.90 -4.19 9.89
N ALA A 113 10.27 -3.38 9.05
CA ALA A 113 10.66 -1.99 8.82
C ALA A 113 9.93 -0.99 9.74
N PHE A 114 8.63 -1.19 9.96
CA PHE A 114 7.76 -0.24 10.67
C PHE A 114 7.06 -0.82 11.91
N GLY A 115 7.47 -2.02 12.33
CA GLY A 115 6.83 -2.72 13.45
C GLY A 115 5.40 -3.20 13.12
N ILE A 116 4.77 -3.89 14.09
CA ILE A 116 3.45 -4.53 13.89
C ILE A 116 2.36 -3.50 13.57
N ARG A 117 2.35 -2.35 14.24
CA ARG A 117 1.33 -1.31 14.03
C ARG A 117 1.39 -0.70 12.63
N GLY A 118 2.59 -0.41 12.14
CA GLY A 118 2.81 0.09 10.78
C GLY A 118 2.42 -0.95 9.72
N ALA A 119 2.76 -2.22 9.94
CA ALA A 119 2.42 -3.29 9.02
C ALA A 119 0.90 -3.53 8.88
N VAL A 120 0.13 -3.39 9.98
CA VAL A 120 -1.34 -3.51 9.93
C VAL A 120 -1.95 -2.43 9.03
N GLY A 121 -1.40 -1.22 9.00
CA GLY A 121 -1.87 -0.13 8.14
C GLY A 121 -1.72 -0.41 6.63
N THR A 122 -0.88 -1.37 6.23
CA THR A 122 -0.69 -1.75 4.82
C THR A 122 -1.64 -2.86 4.35
N MET A 123 -2.45 -3.42 5.25
CA MET A 123 -3.42 -4.48 4.96
C MET A 123 -4.70 -3.88 4.37
N GLY A 124 -5.20 -4.45 3.29
CA GLY A 124 -6.43 -3.96 2.65
C GLY A 124 -6.80 -4.75 1.40
N ALA A 125 -5.95 -5.69 0.96
CA ALA A 125 -6.21 -6.49 -0.22
C ALA A 125 -7.35 -7.51 0.02
N ALA A 126 -7.44 -8.13 1.20
CA ALA A 126 -8.47 -9.11 1.51
C ALA A 126 -9.90 -8.52 1.47
N PRO A 127 -10.22 -7.40 2.13
CA PRO A 127 -11.55 -6.80 2.00
C PRO A 127 -11.86 -6.32 0.59
N LEU A 128 -10.88 -5.75 -0.13
CA LEU A 128 -11.06 -5.26 -1.50
C LEU A 128 -11.44 -6.41 -2.46
N THR A 129 -10.66 -7.49 -2.48
CA THR A 129 -10.89 -8.64 -3.35
C THR A 129 -12.17 -9.38 -2.99
N THR A 130 -12.48 -9.49 -1.70
CA THR A 130 -13.70 -10.13 -1.20
C THR A 130 -14.94 -9.35 -1.64
N LEU A 131 -14.94 -8.03 -1.42
CA LEU A 131 -16.06 -7.17 -1.81
C LEU A 131 -16.30 -7.23 -3.33
N TRP A 132 -15.24 -7.18 -4.13
CA TRP A 132 -15.33 -7.37 -5.58
C TRP A 132 -16.00 -8.71 -5.93
N ALA A 133 -15.58 -9.81 -5.29
CA ALA A 133 -16.14 -11.13 -5.58
C ALA A 133 -17.59 -11.29 -5.11
N VAL A 134 -18.03 -10.58 -4.08
CA VAL A 134 -19.44 -10.49 -3.69
C VAL A 134 -20.27 -9.87 -4.81
N TRP A 135 -19.78 -8.78 -5.42
CA TRP A 135 -20.47 -8.07 -6.50
C TRP A 135 -20.42 -8.79 -7.85
N VAL A 136 -19.34 -9.49 -8.18
CA VAL A 136 -19.08 -10.05 -9.52
C VAL A 136 -19.16 -11.58 -9.55
N GLY A 137 -18.92 -12.25 -8.42
CA GLY A 137 -18.79 -13.70 -8.30
C GLY A 137 -20.06 -14.50 -8.62
N TRP A 138 -21.24 -13.85 -8.69
CA TRP A 138 -22.46 -14.50 -9.14
C TRP A 138 -22.42 -14.90 -10.61
N ILE A 139 -21.64 -14.20 -11.45
CA ILE A 139 -21.51 -14.51 -12.89
C ILE A 139 -20.87 -15.90 -13.11
N PRO A 140 -19.66 -16.20 -12.60
CA PRO A 140 -19.09 -17.55 -12.70
C PRO A 140 -19.93 -18.61 -11.99
N ALA A 141 -20.63 -18.26 -10.91
CA ALA A 141 -21.55 -19.15 -10.22
C ALA A 141 -22.74 -19.57 -11.10
N LEU A 142 -23.29 -18.62 -11.86
CA LEU A 142 -24.36 -18.89 -12.83
C LEU A 142 -23.86 -19.84 -13.93
N VAL A 143 -22.67 -19.56 -14.50
CA VAL A 143 -22.05 -20.42 -15.54
C VAL A 143 -21.82 -21.84 -14.99
N PHE A 144 -21.39 -21.97 -13.74
CA PHE A 144 -21.22 -23.26 -13.07
C PHE A 144 -22.54 -24.00 -12.87
N ALA A 145 -23.63 -23.29 -12.56
CA ALA A 145 -24.95 -23.85 -12.28
C ALA A 145 -25.78 -24.21 -13.53
N LEU A 146 -25.44 -23.65 -14.72
CA LEU A 146 -26.21 -23.91 -15.95
C LEU A 146 -26.32 -25.42 -16.25
N PRO A 147 -27.52 -25.93 -16.51
CA PRO A 147 -27.72 -27.31 -16.90
C PRO A 147 -27.06 -27.58 -18.25
N ARG A 148 -26.41 -28.74 -18.36
CA ARG A 148 -25.93 -29.20 -19.67
C ARG A 148 -27.15 -29.53 -20.54
N ARG A 149 -27.34 -28.87 -21.66
CA ARG A 149 -28.16 -29.43 -22.72
C ARG A 149 -27.49 -30.74 -23.13
N GLU A 150 -27.98 -31.85 -22.65
CA GLU A 150 -27.68 -33.15 -23.23
C GLU A 150 -28.15 -33.02 -24.70
N ARG A 151 -27.19 -33.08 -25.66
CA ARG A 151 -27.57 -33.38 -27.01
C ARG A 151 -28.38 -34.65 -26.94
N ALA A 152 -29.66 -34.56 -27.24
CA ALA A 152 -30.47 -35.72 -27.45
C ALA A 152 -29.68 -36.62 -28.40
N SER A 153 -29.14 -37.71 -27.86
CA SER A 153 -28.56 -38.77 -28.67
C SER A 153 -29.72 -39.26 -29.51
N ASP A 154 -29.55 -39.23 -30.82
CA ASP A 154 -30.47 -39.88 -31.74
C ASP A 154 -30.76 -41.28 -31.17
N PRO A 155 -32.00 -41.72 -31.18
CA PRO A 155 -32.33 -43.07 -30.73
C PRO A 155 -31.57 -44.05 -31.62
N ALA A 156 -30.58 -44.75 -31.03
CA ALA A 156 -29.88 -45.82 -31.72
C ALA A 156 -30.94 -46.94 -32.02
N PRO A 157 -30.95 -47.48 -33.24
CA PRO A 157 -31.86 -48.58 -33.57
C PRO A 157 -31.52 -49.79 -32.68
N ASP A 158 -32.60 -50.44 -32.20
CA ASP A 158 -32.62 -51.66 -31.43
C ASP A 158 -31.49 -52.64 -31.77
N SER A 159 -30.66 -52.96 -30.82
CA SER A 159 -29.78 -54.13 -30.90
C SER A 159 -29.56 -54.78 -29.52
N SER A 160 -30.17 -55.92 -29.40
CA SER A 160 -29.83 -57.10 -28.59
C SER A 160 -29.70 -57.00 -27.07
N PRO A 161 -30.47 -57.79 -26.32
CA PRO A 161 -30.38 -57.95 -24.90
C PRO A 161 -29.39 -59.11 -24.55
N TYR A 162 -28.11 -58.92 -24.65
CA TYR A 162 -27.12 -59.80 -23.99
C TYR A 162 -25.72 -59.14 -24.07
N SER A 163 -25.40 -58.40 -23.06
CA SER A 163 -24.00 -58.17 -22.70
C SER A 163 -23.92 -57.86 -21.19
N SER A 164 -23.50 -58.88 -20.48
CA SER A 164 -23.08 -58.79 -19.08
C SER A 164 -21.84 -57.88 -19.01
N SER A 165 -22.02 -56.59 -18.74
CA SER A 165 -20.94 -55.68 -18.45
C SER A 165 -20.48 -55.87 -17.01
N SER A 166 -19.39 -56.58 -16.84
CA SER A 166 -18.58 -56.53 -15.62
C SER A 166 -18.23 -55.06 -15.30
N PRO A 167 -18.37 -54.60 -14.05
CA PRO A 167 -17.95 -53.26 -13.68
C PRO A 167 -16.41 -53.22 -13.73
N ASP A 168 -15.89 -52.44 -14.67
CA ASP A 168 -14.46 -52.16 -14.84
C ASP A 168 -13.95 -51.33 -13.62
N PRO A 169 -13.10 -51.84 -12.73
CA PRO A 169 -12.69 -51.17 -11.49
C PRO A 169 -11.67 -50.06 -11.76
N SER A 170 -11.28 -49.79 -13.02
CA SER A 170 -10.17 -48.90 -13.37
C SER A 170 -10.51 -47.41 -13.52
N SER A 171 -11.81 -47.00 -13.41
CA SER A 171 -12.21 -45.60 -13.68
C SER A 171 -12.23 -44.66 -12.46
N SER A 172 -12.00 -45.16 -11.24
CA SER A 172 -12.05 -44.33 -10.03
C SER A 172 -10.74 -43.66 -9.64
N SER A 173 -9.59 -44.21 -10.02
CA SER A 173 -8.28 -43.68 -9.64
C SER A 173 -7.90 -42.38 -10.38
N GLY A 174 -8.34 -42.20 -11.61
CA GLY A 174 -8.01 -40.97 -12.39
C GLY A 174 -8.71 -39.70 -11.90
N ARG A 175 -9.89 -39.83 -11.27
CA ARG A 175 -10.63 -38.65 -10.78
C ARG A 175 -10.10 -38.11 -9.45
N LEU A 176 -9.59 -38.95 -8.59
CA LEU A 176 -8.93 -38.57 -7.33
C LEU A 176 -7.59 -37.91 -7.63
N GLY A 177 -6.81 -38.42 -8.59
CA GLY A 177 -5.54 -37.83 -9.01
C GLY A 177 -5.71 -36.41 -9.57
N ALA A 178 -6.70 -36.18 -10.44
CA ALA A 178 -6.92 -34.86 -11.05
C ALA A 178 -7.37 -33.81 -10.02
N ARG A 179 -8.16 -34.16 -9.00
CA ARG A 179 -8.53 -33.26 -7.92
C ARG A 179 -7.36 -32.92 -7.01
N ALA A 180 -6.57 -33.92 -6.64
CA ALA A 180 -5.37 -33.71 -5.82
C ALA A 180 -4.38 -32.79 -6.53
N TRP A 181 -4.14 -32.99 -7.82
CA TRP A 181 -3.27 -32.11 -8.61
C TRP A 181 -3.76 -30.68 -8.70
N THR A 182 -5.04 -30.43 -8.97
CA THR A 182 -5.58 -29.06 -9.03
C THR A 182 -5.54 -28.37 -7.67
N THR A 183 -5.77 -29.10 -6.58
CA THR A 183 -5.63 -28.55 -5.22
C THR A 183 -4.17 -28.19 -4.93
N LEU A 184 -3.24 -29.08 -5.26
CA LEU A 184 -1.82 -28.84 -5.06
C LEU A 184 -1.33 -27.61 -5.85
N VAL A 185 -1.72 -27.48 -7.11
CA VAL A 185 -1.37 -26.32 -7.97
C VAL A 185 -1.94 -25.02 -7.38
N ALA A 186 -3.19 -25.04 -6.93
CA ALA A 186 -3.81 -23.86 -6.31
C ALA A 186 -3.08 -23.43 -5.02
N LEU A 187 -2.72 -24.40 -4.17
CA LEU A 187 -2.00 -24.13 -2.93
C LEU A 187 -0.59 -23.61 -3.18
N ILE A 188 0.16 -24.24 -4.09
CA ILE A 188 1.51 -23.77 -4.46
C ILE A 188 1.44 -22.35 -5.01
N ALA A 189 0.53 -22.07 -5.95
CA ALA A 189 0.36 -20.74 -6.52
C ALA A 189 -0.02 -19.70 -5.45
N LEU A 190 -0.87 -20.05 -4.49
CA LEU A 190 -1.28 -19.17 -3.39
C LEU A 190 -0.11 -18.88 -2.43
N ILE A 191 0.74 -19.88 -2.15
CA ILE A 191 1.92 -19.71 -1.29
C ILE A 191 2.99 -18.86 -1.99
N VAL A 192 3.21 -19.07 -3.29
CA VAL A 192 4.23 -18.35 -4.08
C VAL A 192 3.82 -16.90 -4.36
N LEU A 193 2.52 -16.63 -4.46
CA LEU A 193 1.97 -15.31 -4.82
C LEU A 193 2.54 -14.14 -3.99
N PRO A 194 2.57 -14.17 -2.64
CA PRO A 194 3.10 -13.07 -1.85
C PRO A 194 4.60 -12.83 -2.07
N PHE A 195 5.38 -13.88 -2.31
CA PHE A 195 6.82 -13.73 -2.57
C PHE A 195 7.09 -13.09 -3.94
N VAL A 196 6.30 -13.46 -4.96
CA VAL A 196 6.40 -12.84 -6.29
C VAL A 196 5.91 -11.40 -6.25
N ALA A 197 4.85 -11.10 -5.51
CA ALA A 197 4.38 -9.73 -5.30
C ALA A 197 5.45 -8.87 -4.61
N ALA A 198 6.03 -9.34 -3.51
CA ALA A 198 7.11 -8.65 -2.80
C ALA A 198 8.36 -8.47 -3.68
N GLY A 199 8.71 -9.45 -4.53
CA GLY A 199 9.78 -9.32 -5.52
C GLY A 199 9.51 -8.22 -6.55
N GLY A 200 8.25 -8.07 -6.98
CA GLY A 200 7.81 -6.99 -7.86
C GLY A 200 7.92 -5.61 -7.21
N ASP A 201 7.53 -5.49 -5.95
CA ASP A 201 7.65 -4.25 -5.18
C ASP A 201 9.12 -3.85 -4.99
N ASN A 202 10.00 -4.79 -4.66
CA ASN A 202 11.44 -4.54 -4.56
C ASN A 202 12.04 -4.09 -5.90
N ALA A 203 11.70 -4.76 -7.01
CA ALA A 203 12.16 -4.38 -8.34
C ALA A 203 11.65 -2.99 -8.75
N THR A 204 10.44 -2.61 -8.35
CA THR A 204 9.90 -1.26 -8.55
C THR A 204 10.71 -0.21 -7.79
N GLN A 205 11.04 -0.52 -6.53
CA GLN A 205 11.87 0.38 -5.71
C GLN A 205 13.28 0.56 -6.28
N GLU A 206 13.88 -0.52 -6.78
CA GLU A 206 15.19 -0.45 -7.47
C GLU A 206 15.11 0.41 -8.73
N GLN A 207 14.10 0.21 -9.57
CA GLN A 207 13.88 1.02 -10.78
C GLN A 207 13.68 2.49 -10.44
N LEU A 208 12.88 2.83 -9.43
CA LEU A 208 12.69 4.21 -8.99
C LEU A 208 14.00 4.83 -8.47
N ARG A 209 14.83 4.05 -7.75
CA ARG A 209 16.16 4.52 -7.31
C ARG A 209 17.09 4.75 -8.48
N GLU A 210 17.09 3.89 -9.48
CA GLU A 210 17.88 4.05 -10.70
C GLU A 210 17.43 5.27 -11.49
N GLU A 211 16.11 5.47 -11.65
CA GLU A 211 15.55 6.65 -12.31
C GLU A 211 15.89 7.94 -11.55
N GLN A 212 15.80 7.94 -10.22
CA GLN A 212 16.20 9.05 -9.38
C GLN A 212 17.71 9.33 -9.48
N ALA A 213 18.55 8.30 -9.46
CA ALA A 213 19.99 8.44 -9.61
C ALA A 213 20.36 8.99 -11.00
N ALA A 214 19.71 8.49 -12.06
CA ALA A 214 19.91 9.00 -13.41
C ALA A 214 19.44 10.45 -13.56
N ALA A 215 18.30 10.82 -12.98
CA ALA A 215 17.82 12.18 -12.94
C ALA A 215 18.78 13.09 -12.16
N GLN A 216 19.32 12.63 -11.04
CA GLN A 216 20.30 13.35 -10.24
C GLN A 216 21.62 13.56 -11.00
N GLN A 217 22.11 12.53 -11.70
CA GLN A 217 23.29 12.66 -12.58
C GLN A 217 23.07 13.65 -13.73
N GLN A 218 21.85 13.75 -14.23
CA GLN A 218 21.51 14.69 -15.30
C GLN A 218 21.47 16.13 -14.80
N VAL A 219 21.10 16.33 -13.53
CA VAL A 219 21.00 17.62 -12.85
C VAL A 219 22.34 18.07 -12.24
N ASP A 220 23.16 17.14 -11.78
CA ASP A 220 24.46 17.36 -11.13
C ASP A 220 25.54 16.43 -11.72
N PRO A 221 25.93 16.63 -13.00
CA PRO A 221 26.87 15.75 -13.69
C PRO A 221 28.28 15.75 -13.05
N ASP A 222 28.66 16.83 -12.38
CA ASP A 222 29.96 16.97 -11.72
C ASP A 222 29.96 16.46 -10.26
N GLY A 223 28.78 16.06 -9.73
CA GLY A 223 28.64 15.55 -8.36
C GLY A 223 28.86 16.63 -7.29
N ALA A 224 28.67 17.92 -7.63
CA ALA A 224 28.93 19.03 -6.71
C ALA A 224 27.99 19.01 -5.47
N ALA A 225 26.81 18.38 -5.61
CA ALA A 225 25.90 18.12 -4.50
C ALA A 225 26.11 16.74 -3.85
N ALA A 226 27.11 15.95 -4.27
CA ALA A 226 27.44 14.69 -3.66
C ALA A 226 27.98 14.88 -2.23
N PRO A 227 27.77 13.91 -1.31
CA PRO A 227 28.39 13.98 0.00
C PRO A 227 29.91 14.04 -0.08
N ASP A 228 30.51 15.03 0.57
CA ASP A 228 31.96 15.17 0.71
C ASP A 228 32.39 14.79 2.14
N PRO A 229 33.05 13.64 2.33
CA PRO A 229 33.51 13.22 3.66
C PRO A 229 34.57 14.15 4.26
N SER A 230 35.20 15.01 3.45
CA SER A 230 36.20 15.98 3.88
C SER A 230 35.61 17.37 4.20
N ALA A 231 34.33 17.58 3.91
CA ALA A 231 33.66 18.82 4.23
C ALA A 231 33.73 19.11 5.73
N SER A 232 33.97 20.37 6.08
CA SER A 232 33.91 20.83 7.46
C SER A 232 32.60 21.57 7.71
N GLY A 233 31.99 21.35 8.84
CA GLY A 233 30.73 22.01 9.22
C GLY A 233 30.37 21.68 10.69
N GLU A 234 29.42 22.41 11.20
CA GLU A 234 28.90 22.14 12.54
C GLU A 234 27.91 20.94 12.48
N PRO A 235 27.98 20.01 13.43
CA PRO A 235 26.98 18.95 13.51
C PRO A 235 25.60 19.54 13.81
N VAL A 236 24.53 18.89 13.32
CA VAL A 236 23.17 19.29 13.69
C VAL A 236 23.00 19.10 15.20
N PRO A 237 22.61 20.12 15.96
CA PRO A 237 22.40 19.98 17.40
C PRO A 237 21.26 18.98 17.70
N THR A 238 21.53 18.02 18.57
CA THR A 238 20.55 16.98 18.95
C THR A 238 19.49 17.49 19.91
N ALA A 239 19.67 18.67 20.47
CA ALA A 239 18.68 19.33 21.32
C ALA A 239 18.55 20.80 20.89
N ALA A 240 17.32 21.29 20.97
CA ALA A 240 17.05 22.71 20.76
C ALA A 240 17.59 23.52 21.91
N PRO A 241 18.21 24.69 21.69
CA PRO A 241 18.58 25.61 22.78
C PRO A 241 17.32 26.07 23.52
N SER A 242 17.37 26.01 24.84
CA SER A 242 16.39 26.64 25.73
C SER A 242 17.03 26.96 27.06
N ASP A 243 16.64 28.07 27.65
CA ASP A 243 17.06 28.48 28.99
C ASP A 243 16.19 27.85 30.08
N ASP A 244 14.99 27.38 29.73
CA ASP A 244 14.02 26.79 30.64
C ASP A 244 13.79 25.30 30.35
N PRO A 245 13.75 24.42 31.37
CA PRO A 245 13.35 23.03 31.18
C PRO A 245 11.84 22.97 30.89
N PRO A 246 11.37 21.88 30.27
CA PRO A 246 9.94 21.66 30.06
C PRO A 246 9.19 21.62 31.40
N ASP A 247 7.98 22.18 31.42
CA ASP A 247 7.09 22.16 32.57
C ASP A 247 6.67 20.73 32.95
N ASP A 248 6.38 20.53 34.26
CA ASP A 248 5.77 19.28 34.71
C ASP A 248 4.44 19.01 33.96
N GLY A 249 4.32 17.85 33.33
CA GLY A 249 3.17 17.48 32.54
C GLY A 249 3.19 17.96 31.08
N ALA A 250 4.29 18.56 30.62
CA ALA A 250 4.48 18.90 29.21
C ALA A 250 4.53 17.65 28.32
N CYS A 251 4.12 17.80 27.07
CA CYS A 251 4.38 16.82 26.02
C CYS A 251 5.86 16.88 25.64
N THR A 252 6.53 15.74 25.71
CA THR A 252 7.98 15.60 25.47
C THR A 252 8.26 14.41 24.57
N SER A 253 9.47 14.25 24.10
CA SER A 253 9.90 13.05 23.35
C SER A 253 9.72 11.74 24.13
N ALA A 254 9.64 11.80 25.47
CA ALA A 254 9.44 10.62 26.32
C ALA A 254 7.98 10.12 26.36
N ASN A 255 6.98 11.00 26.17
CA ASN A 255 5.56 10.67 26.28
C ASN A 255 4.77 10.86 24.99
N THR A 256 5.41 11.37 23.92
CA THR A 256 4.80 11.57 22.61
C THR A 256 5.64 10.98 21.49
N THR A 257 5.06 10.88 20.31
CA THR A 257 5.76 10.57 19.05
C THR A 257 5.39 11.59 17.98
N ILE A 258 6.37 11.97 17.17
CA ILE A 258 6.16 12.85 16.02
C ILE A 258 6.12 11.99 14.74
N LEU A 259 5.14 12.23 13.91
CA LEU A 259 5.03 11.68 12.56
C LEU A 259 5.26 12.81 11.56
N ALA A 260 6.21 12.61 10.65
CA ALA A 260 6.55 13.58 9.61
C ALA A 260 6.46 12.87 8.23
N PRO A 261 5.27 12.80 7.63
CA PRO A 261 5.11 12.23 6.29
C PRO A 261 5.85 13.07 5.23
N ALA A 262 6.00 12.53 4.02
CA ALA A 262 6.59 13.27 2.92
C ALA A 262 5.87 14.60 2.66
N PRO A 263 6.60 15.66 2.28
CA PRO A 263 6.01 16.96 2.00
C PRO A 263 5.07 16.90 0.79
N ASP A 264 4.02 17.72 0.83
CA ASP A 264 3.13 17.99 -0.29
C ASP A 264 3.56 19.30 -1.00
N GLY A 265 3.09 19.53 -2.22
CA GLY A 265 3.48 20.68 -3.01
C GLY A 265 2.37 21.29 -3.85
N ALA A 266 2.30 22.61 -3.87
CA ALA A 266 1.38 23.37 -4.71
C ALA A 266 2.08 24.61 -5.28
N THR A 267 2.06 24.76 -6.61
CA THR A 267 2.51 25.99 -7.34
C THR A 267 3.85 26.58 -6.89
N GLY A 268 4.85 25.73 -6.62
CA GLY A 268 6.18 26.19 -6.19
C GLY A 268 6.35 26.31 -4.67
N HIS A 269 5.31 26.01 -3.89
CA HIS A 269 5.36 25.98 -2.43
C HIS A 269 5.32 24.53 -1.93
N ARG A 270 5.93 24.26 -0.78
CA ARG A 270 5.96 22.98 -0.10
C ARG A 270 5.35 23.09 1.29
N GLY A 271 4.72 22.00 1.71
CA GLY A 271 4.20 21.88 3.06
C GLY A 271 4.42 20.47 3.60
N GLN A 272 5.00 20.36 4.78
CA GLN A 272 5.15 19.09 5.49
C GLN A 272 4.33 19.13 6.75
N SER A 273 3.26 18.33 6.77
CA SER A 273 2.41 18.19 7.96
C SER A 273 3.13 17.37 9.01
N LEU A 274 3.11 17.83 10.24
CA LEU A 274 3.57 17.10 11.41
C LEU A 274 2.37 16.63 12.22
N SER A 275 2.46 15.46 12.82
CA SER A 275 1.47 14.98 13.79
C SER A 275 2.19 14.55 15.05
N LEU A 276 1.88 15.20 16.18
CA LEU A 276 2.34 14.85 17.51
C LEU A 276 1.26 14.00 18.18
N VAL A 277 1.59 12.78 18.56
CA VAL A 277 0.64 11.86 19.19
C VAL A 277 1.07 11.57 20.62
N ASN A 278 0.17 11.76 21.59
CA ASN A 278 0.40 11.32 22.96
C ASN A 278 0.33 9.78 23.02
N VAL A 279 1.46 9.14 23.23
CA VAL A 279 1.58 7.67 23.33
C VAL A 279 1.64 7.15 24.74
N SER A 280 1.56 8.04 25.73
CA SER A 280 1.54 7.70 27.16
C SER A 280 0.13 7.39 27.66
N GLU A 281 0.02 6.92 28.90
CA GLU A 281 -1.26 6.70 29.58
C GLU A 281 -1.78 7.94 30.34
N GLN A 282 -1.03 9.03 30.31
CA GLN A 282 -1.37 10.27 31.01
C GLN A 282 -1.59 11.41 30.00
N PRO A 283 -2.47 12.37 30.30
CA PRO A 283 -2.56 13.56 29.49
C PRO A 283 -1.29 14.40 29.58
N CYS A 284 -0.90 15.05 28.49
CA CYS A 284 0.17 16.03 28.46
C CYS A 284 -0.26 17.34 27.79
N VAL A 285 0.46 18.41 28.04
CA VAL A 285 0.18 19.74 27.45
C VAL A 285 1.29 20.08 26.47
N VAL A 286 0.93 20.46 25.25
CA VAL A 286 1.84 21.05 24.27
C VAL A 286 1.46 22.52 24.08
N ASP A 287 2.47 23.39 24.05
CA ASP A 287 2.29 24.83 23.82
C ASP A 287 3.40 25.33 22.88
N GLY A 288 3.09 26.24 22.03
CA GLY A 288 4.05 26.87 21.11
C GLY A 288 4.25 26.12 19.81
N TYR A 289 5.47 26.13 19.34
CA TYR A 289 5.89 25.69 18.02
C TYR A 289 6.86 24.53 18.12
N PRO A 290 6.83 23.57 17.17
CA PRO A 290 7.90 22.59 17.06
C PRO A 290 9.23 23.29 16.76
N ASP A 291 10.30 22.84 17.38
CA ASP A 291 11.63 23.30 17.03
C ASP A 291 12.19 22.44 15.91
N VAL A 292 12.70 23.06 14.85
CA VAL A 292 13.18 22.37 13.68
C VAL A 292 14.61 22.77 13.33
N ALA A 293 15.38 21.80 12.81
CA ALA A 293 16.70 22.03 12.22
C ALA A 293 16.90 21.11 11.04
N TYR A 294 17.86 21.43 10.17
CA TYR A 294 18.13 20.71 8.95
C TYR A 294 19.59 20.32 8.87
N GLY A 295 19.85 19.10 8.41
CA GLY A 295 21.20 18.65 8.07
C GLY A 295 21.36 18.56 6.57
N ASP A 296 22.54 18.97 6.08
CA ASP A 296 22.94 18.87 4.67
C ASP A 296 23.32 17.43 4.28
N GLN A 297 23.79 17.23 3.05
CA GLN A 297 24.26 15.94 2.53
C GLN A 297 25.52 15.41 3.24
N ASN A 298 26.26 16.26 3.95
CA ASN A 298 27.46 15.90 4.70
C ASN A 298 27.15 15.60 6.17
N GLY A 299 25.89 15.77 6.59
CA GLY A 299 25.46 15.61 8.00
C GLY A 299 25.72 16.83 8.85
N HIS A 300 26.05 17.97 8.27
CA HIS A 300 26.29 19.23 8.97
C HIS A 300 25.01 20.07 9.03
N LEU A 301 24.95 20.95 10.03
CA LEU A 301 23.85 21.90 10.17
C LEU A 301 23.74 22.78 8.92
N LEU A 302 22.58 22.77 8.30
CA LEU A 302 22.26 23.63 7.18
C LEU A 302 21.75 24.97 7.72
N ASP A 303 22.32 26.06 7.25
CA ASP A 303 21.91 27.42 7.61
C ASP A 303 20.55 27.73 6.97
N VAL A 304 19.48 27.62 7.75
CA VAL A 304 18.09 27.85 7.35
C VAL A 304 17.45 28.83 8.32
N VAL A 305 16.75 29.83 7.78
CA VAL A 305 16.00 30.79 8.59
C VAL A 305 14.66 30.16 8.96
N VAL A 306 14.45 29.88 10.24
CA VAL A 306 13.19 29.36 10.77
C VAL A 306 12.35 30.49 11.34
N GLU A 307 11.18 30.71 10.80
CA GLU A 307 10.21 31.71 11.24
C GLU A 307 8.93 31.03 11.73
N HIS A 308 8.37 31.51 12.82
CA HIS A 308 7.05 31.08 13.31
C HIS A 308 5.95 31.86 12.60
N GLY A 309 4.94 31.15 12.11
CA GLY A 309 3.82 31.80 11.46
C GLY A 309 3.25 31.02 10.27
N ARG A 310 2.37 31.69 9.54
CA ARG A 310 1.70 31.14 8.36
C ARG A 310 2.64 31.00 7.18
N SER A 311 2.40 30.02 6.35
CA SER A 311 3.00 29.87 5.03
C SER A 311 1.93 29.91 3.93
N PHE A 312 2.33 29.77 2.67
CA PHE A 312 1.36 29.55 1.58
C PHE A 312 0.56 28.25 1.78
N MET A 313 1.17 27.24 2.40
CA MET A 313 0.57 25.91 2.56
C MET A 313 -0.32 25.76 3.79
N ALA A 314 -0.19 26.65 4.78
CA ALA A 314 -0.96 26.56 6.03
C ALA A 314 -1.08 27.91 6.74
N GLU A 315 -2.26 28.17 7.28
CA GLU A 315 -2.49 29.25 8.23
C GLU A 315 -1.93 28.89 9.61
N ASP A 316 -1.41 29.85 10.33
CA ASP A 316 -0.93 29.66 11.70
C ASP A 316 -2.02 30.12 12.69
N PRO A 317 -2.55 29.23 13.55
CA PRO A 317 -3.53 29.62 14.56
C PRO A 317 -2.91 30.40 15.72
N GLY A 318 -1.57 30.47 15.81
CA GLY A 318 -0.83 31.00 16.93
C GLY A 318 -0.70 30.02 18.10
N ALA A 319 0.33 30.25 18.92
CA ALA A 319 0.59 29.43 20.10
C ALA A 319 -0.53 29.51 21.12
N SER A 320 -1.00 28.36 21.59
CA SER A 320 -1.93 28.24 22.69
C SER A 320 -1.82 26.86 23.34
N PRO A 321 -1.87 26.76 24.68
CA PRO A 321 -1.78 25.46 25.36
C PRO A 321 -2.87 24.51 24.89
N LEU A 322 -2.46 23.29 24.49
CA LEU A 322 -3.33 22.22 24.05
C LEU A 322 -3.09 20.97 24.89
N THR A 323 -4.12 20.48 25.57
CA THR A 323 -4.04 19.23 26.31
C THR A 323 -4.34 18.05 25.38
N LEU A 324 -3.41 17.11 25.30
CA LEU A 324 -3.57 15.86 24.56
C LEU A 324 -3.85 14.71 25.52
N GLN A 325 -5.03 14.12 25.43
CA GLN A 325 -5.36 12.87 26.12
C GLN A 325 -4.56 11.71 25.53
N PRO A 326 -4.42 10.56 26.23
CA PRO A 326 -3.82 9.37 25.67
C PRO A 326 -4.40 9.01 24.31
N GLY A 327 -3.53 8.91 23.28
CA GLY A 327 -3.91 8.63 21.90
C GLY A 327 -4.41 9.83 21.08
N GLU A 328 -4.59 11.00 21.68
CA GLU A 328 -4.93 12.23 20.93
C GLU A 328 -3.69 12.80 20.23
N SER A 329 -3.94 13.60 19.19
CA SER A 329 -2.89 14.21 18.39
C SER A 329 -3.06 15.71 18.18
N ALA A 330 -1.93 16.41 18.11
CA ALA A 330 -1.82 17.77 17.61
C ALA A 330 -1.19 17.75 16.21
N SER A 331 -1.44 18.81 15.43
CA SER A 331 -0.84 19.03 14.12
C SER A 331 -0.04 20.33 14.12
N ALA A 332 1.03 20.35 13.30
CA ALA A 332 1.72 21.56 12.88
C ALA A 332 2.15 21.39 11.42
N VAL A 333 2.48 22.48 10.74
CA VAL A 333 2.93 22.43 9.33
C VAL A 333 4.22 23.22 9.20
N ILE A 334 5.18 22.62 8.50
CA ILE A 334 6.39 23.29 8.04
C ILE A 334 6.15 23.68 6.58
N GLY A 335 6.26 24.94 6.22
CA GLY A 335 6.06 25.45 4.87
C GLY A 335 7.28 26.18 4.35
N TRP A 336 7.63 25.98 3.08
CA TRP A 336 8.74 26.66 2.41
C TRP A 336 8.49 26.82 0.92
N ASP A 337 9.29 27.67 0.28
CA ASP A 337 9.28 27.81 -1.16
C ASP A 337 10.27 26.83 -1.79
N ALA A 338 9.84 26.17 -2.88
CA ALA A 338 10.66 25.23 -3.61
C ALA A 338 11.91 25.91 -4.22
N ASN A 339 13.08 25.33 -4.02
CA ASN A 339 14.33 25.82 -4.55
C ASN A 339 14.98 24.81 -5.50
N SER A 340 15.83 25.32 -6.41
CA SER A 340 16.72 24.45 -7.16
C SER A 340 17.86 23.97 -6.26
N VAL A 341 18.00 22.67 -6.12
CA VAL A 341 19.09 22.06 -5.34
C VAL A 341 20.31 21.69 -6.19
N GLN A 342 20.32 22.12 -7.46
CA GLN A 342 21.35 21.74 -8.41
C GLN A 342 22.70 22.34 -8.02
N GLY A 343 23.68 21.45 -7.82
CA GLY A 343 25.09 21.87 -7.59
C GLY A 343 25.32 22.61 -6.28
N GLN A 344 24.44 22.45 -5.28
CA GLN A 344 24.59 23.15 -4.00
C GLN A 344 24.14 22.28 -2.81
N LEU A 345 24.50 22.73 -1.60
CA LEU A 345 24.02 22.11 -0.38
C LEU A 345 22.49 22.19 -0.33
N ALA A 346 21.87 21.13 0.19
CA ALA A 346 20.43 21.08 0.42
C ALA A 346 20.13 20.20 1.63
N ALA A 347 18.96 20.37 2.23
CA ALA A 347 18.53 19.55 3.35
C ALA A 347 18.41 18.08 2.94
N ARG A 348 19.05 17.20 3.71
CA ARG A 348 18.97 15.74 3.59
C ARG A 348 18.43 15.07 4.82
N SER A 349 18.44 15.79 5.95
CA SER A 349 17.77 15.33 7.18
C SER A 349 16.98 16.47 7.79
N LEU A 350 15.85 16.11 8.37
CA LEU A 350 14.98 16.97 9.16
C LEU A 350 15.08 16.53 10.62
N TRP A 351 15.27 17.47 11.52
CA TRP A 351 15.38 17.27 12.95
C TRP A 351 14.28 18.07 13.64
N ILE A 352 13.48 17.42 14.48
CA ILE A 352 12.31 18.04 15.11
C ILE A 352 12.27 17.69 16.58
N ALA A 353 12.11 18.71 17.45
CA ALA A 353 11.71 18.54 18.83
C ALA A 353 10.26 19.03 19.02
N VAL A 354 9.60 18.52 20.05
CA VAL A 354 8.24 18.94 20.42
C VAL A 354 8.19 20.43 20.73
N GLN A 355 9.24 20.91 21.41
CA GLN A 355 9.44 22.30 21.80
C GLN A 355 10.94 22.57 22.01
N PRO A 356 11.39 23.84 22.08
CA PRO A 356 12.77 24.19 22.44
C PRO A 356 13.16 23.57 23.79
N GLY A 357 14.41 23.10 23.90
CA GLY A 357 14.94 22.41 25.09
C GLY A 357 14.82 20.88 25.09
N GLU A 358 14.02 20.34 24.18
CA GLU A 358 13.80 18.91 24.03
C GLU A 358 14.80 18.27 23.05
N GLU A 359 14.92 16.93 23.14
CA GLU A 359 15.68 16.14 22.19
C GLU A 359 15.01 16.13 20.82
N ARG A 360 15.76 16.42 19.75
CA ARG A 360 15.29 16.35 18.38
C ARG A 360 15.32 14.92 17.87
N LEU A 361 14.20 14.46 17.35
CA LEU A 361 14.12 13.27 16.52
C LEU A 361 14.56 13.61 15.09
N SER A 362 15.18 12.67 14.38
CA SER A 362 15.71 12.90 13.04
C SER A 362 15.11 11.96 12.01
N TRP A 363 14.85 12.49 10.81
CA TRP A 363 14.41 11.76 9.64
C TRP A 363 15.35 12.04 8.47
N PHE A 364 15.81 10.99 7.81
CA PHE A 364 16.47 11.16 6.53
C PHE A 364 15.41 11.45 5.47
N THR A 365 15.36 12.67 4.99
CA THR A 365 14.41 13.13 3.96
C THR A 365 15.06 14.20 3.11
N PRO A 366 15.23 13.96 1.79
CA PRO A 366 15.75 14.98 0.89
C PRO A 366 14.66 16.04 0.64
N LEU A 367 14.99 17.29 0.95
CA LEU A 367 14.11 18.44 0.79
C LEU A 367 14.76 19.46 -0.16
N ASP A 368 13.94 20.23 -0.85
CA ASP A 368 14.40 21.34 -1.72
C ASP A 368 14.60 22.66 -0.93
N ILE A 369 15.20 22.53 0.28
CA ILE A 369 15.61 23.62 1.16
C ILE A 369 17.11 23.79 1.03
N ILE A 370 17.55 25.00 0.68
CA ILE A 370 18.96 25.38 0.46
C ILE A 370 19.44 26.34 1.55
N PRO A 371 20.76 26.56 1.72
CA PRO A 371 21.28 27.56 2.66
C PRO A 371 20.64 28.94 2.44
N GLY A 372 20.25 29.59 3.55
CA GLY A 372 19.58 30.89 3.53
C GLY A 372 18.09 30.86 3.17
N ALA A 373 17.52 29.67 2.91
CA ALA A 373 16.07 29.57 2.68
C ALA A 373 15.30 29.89 3.98
N THR A 374 14.10 30.48 3.82
CA THR A 374 13.20 30.69 4.94
C THR A 374 12.17 29.57 4.99
N VAL A 375 11.97 29.05 6.19
CA VAL A 375 10.99 28.00 6.52
C VAL A 375 10.04 28.54 7.56
N HIS A 376 8.74 28.45 7.30
CA HIS A 376 7.69 28.87 8.23
C HIS A 376 7.13 27.67 8.96
N VAL A 377 7.00 27.76 10.28
CA VAL A 377 6.50 26.70 11.13
C VAL A 377 5.27 27.19 11.88
N THR A 378 4.15 26.47 11.76
CA THR A 378 2.93 26.80 12.50
C THR A 378 2.97 26.26 13.92
N ALA A 379 2.23 26.88 14.82
CA ALA A 379 2.03 26.38 16.18
C ALA A 379 1.36 24.99 16.18
N TRP A 380 1.60 24.23 17.24
CA TRP A 380 0.81 23.03 17.50
C TRP A 380 -0.67 23.39 17.75
N HIS A 381 -1.54 22.70 17.05
CA HIS A 381 -3.00 22.90 17.16
C HIS A 381 -3.73 21.56 17.09
N ALA A 382 -4.99 21.54 17.51
CA ALA A 382 -5.78 20.33 17.47
C ALA A 382 -5.84 19.76 16.04
N ALA A 383 -5.54 18.48 15.89
CA ALA A 383 -5.64 17.81 14.60
C ALA A 383 -7.11 17.84 14.12
N ALA A 384 -7.31 18.15 12.83
CA ALA A 384 -8.64 18.04 12.25
C ALA A 384 -9.13 16.58 12.35
N PRO A 385 -10.40 16.34 12.69
CA PRO A 385 -10.95 15.00 12.66
C PRO A 385 -10.79 14.40 11.26
N PRO A 386 -10.48 13.09 11.13
CA PRO A 386 -10.37 12.47 9.83
C PRO A 386 -11.65 12.71 9.04
N ALA A 387 -11.49 13.17 7.81
CA ALA A 387 -12.63 13.33 6.90
C ALA A 387 -13.30 11.96 6.73
N GLY A 388 -14.51 11.79 7.25
CA GLY A 388 -15.30 10.57 7.27
C GLY A 388 -15.75 10.11 5.89
#